data_5ce88f0c3e836a98b4365fef457a6341
#
_entry.id   5ce88f0c3e836a98b4365fef457a6341
#
_cell.length_a   1.000
_cell.length_b   1.000
_cell.length_c   1.000
_cell.angle_alpha   90.00
_cell.angle_beta   90.00
_cell.angle_gamma   90.00
#
_symmetry.space_group_name_H-M   'P 1'
#
loop_
_entity.id
_entity.type
_entity.pdbx_description
1 polymer ?
#
loop_
_entity_poly.entity_id
_entity_poly.type
_entity_poly.pdbx_seq_one_letter_code
_entity_poly.pdbx_strand_id
1 'polypeptide(L)' 'MAVFKEVKMNIDSLEHHIRTVDNRHTQIARQIEQIMTQKSWDEFQVETLKKEKLKLKDELTVLYRKRYELMHEHHFE' A
#
# COMPACT_ATOMS: atom_id res chain seq x y z
N MET A 1 -14.23 23.21 -13.39
CA MET A 1 -12.99 23.05 -12.76
C MET A 1 -12.53 21.65 -12.70
N ALA A 2 -11.31 21.51 -12.93
CA ALA A 2 -10.71 20.20 -12.95
C ALA A 2 -10.69 19.55 -11.60
N VAL A 3 -10.91 20.33 -10.60
CA VAL A 3 -10.86 19.82 -9.24
C VAL A 3 -11.77 18.64 -9.02
N PHE A 4 -12.90 18.67 -9.63
CA PHE A 4 -13.87 17.63 -9.40
C PHE A 4 -13.43 16.29 -9.88
N LYS A 5 -12.67 16.27 -10.94
CA LYS A 5 -12.26 15.01 -11.47
C LYS A 5 -11.31 14.29 -10.56
N GLU A 6 -10.51 15.05 -9.89
CA GLU A 6 -9.53 14.45 -9.03
C GLU A 6 -10.15 13.85 -7.81
N VAL A 7 -11.25 14.42 -7.39
CA VAL A 7 -11.90 13.90 -6.22
C VAL A 7 -12.60 12.60 -6.54
N LYS A 8 -13.04 12.44 -7.76
CA LYS A 8 -13.74 11.25 -8.10
C LYS A 8 -12.81 10.15 -8.54
N MET A 9 -12.33 9.42 -7.62
CA MET A 9 -11.51 8.29 -7.93
C MET A 9 -12.42 7.11 -8.24
N ASN A 10 -12.28 6.55 -9.43
CA ASN A 10 -13.09 5.40 -9.76
C ASN A 10 -12.42 4.13 -9.26
N ILE A 11 -13.14 3.03 -9.30
CA ILE A 11 -12.64 1.78 -8.74
C ILE A 11 -11.42 1.27 -9.49
N ASP A 12 -11.39 1.46 -10.79
CA ASP A 12 -10.25 0.99 -11.57
C ASP A 12 -8.96 1.68 -11.15
N SER A 13 -9.02 2.99 -10.99
CA SER A 13 -7.85 3.73 -10.55
C SER A 13 -7.43 3.32 -9.16
N LEU A 14 -8.41 3.12 -8.30
CA LEU A 14 -8.13 2.73 -6.93
C LEU A 14 -7.49 1.35 -6.88
N GLU A 15 -7.99 0.42 -7.67
CA GLU A 15 -7.41 -0.91 -7.69
C GLU A 15 -6.00 -0.91 -8.24
N HIS A 16 -5.76 -0.06 -9.23
CA HIS A 16 -4.40 0.08 -9.73
C HIS A 16 -3.46 0.59 -8.64
N HIS A 17 -3.93 1.56 -7.90
CA HIS A 17 -3.14 2.12 -6.80
C HIS A 17 -2.87 1.07 -5.73
N ILE A 18 -3.90 0.30 -5.39
CA ILE A 18 -3.74 -0.76 -4.40
C ILE A 18 -2.69 -1.76 -4.86
N ARG A 19 -2.74 -2.14 -6.12
CA ARG A 19 -1.79 -3.11 -6.66
C ARG A 19 -0.38 -2.56 -6.61
N THR A 20 -0.22 -1.29 -6.92
CA THR A 20 1.10 -0.67 -6.90
C THR A 20 1.68 -0.67 -5.50
N VAL A 21 0.88 -0.28 -4.53
CA VAL A 21 1.34 -0.23 -3.15
C VAL A 21 1.61 -1.64 -2.62
N ASP A 22 0.76 -2.58 -2.99
CA ASP A 22 0.94 -3.96 -2.56
C ASP A 22 2.22 -4.56 -3.12
N ASN A 23 2.52 -4.28 -4.38
CA ASN A 23 3.75 -4.75 -4.98
C ASN A 23 4.96 -4.20 -4.25
N ARG A 24 4.90 -2.93 -3.90
CA ARG A 24 6.00 -2.32 -3.18
C ARG A 24 6.16 -2.95 -1.81
N HIS A 25 5.05 -3.18 -1.13
CA HIS A 25 5.09 -3.83 0.17
C HIS A 25 5.75 -5.21 0.07
N THR A 26 5.38 -5.97 -0.96
CA THR A 26 5.95 -7.28 -1.17
C THR A 26 7.44 -7.22 -1.48
N GLN A 27 7.84 -6.25 -2.28
CA GLN A 27 9.25 -6.09 -2.60
C GLN A 27 10.09 -5.80 -1.37
N ILE A 28 9.58 -4.93 -0.52
CA ILE A 28 10.32 -4.58 0.68
C ILE A 28 10.38 -5.77 1.64
N ALA A 29 9.30 -6.52 1.74
CA ALA A 29 9.32 -7.71 2.57
C ALA A 29 10.39 -8.69 2.08
N ARG A 30 10.53 -8.85 0.78
CA ARG A 30 11.56 -9.72 0.23
C ARG A 30 12.95 -9.20 0.50
N GLN A 31 13.13 -7.90 0.40
CA GLN A 31 14.43 -7.32 0.69
C GLN A 31 14.84 -7.57 2.12
N ILE A 32 13.91 -7.42 3.04
CA ILE A 32 14.20 -7.69 4.44
C ILE A 32 14.64 -9.14 4.61
N GLU A 33 13.90 -10.04 4.01
CA GLU A 33 14.24 -11.45 4.11
C GLU A 33 15.63 -11.74 3.57
N GLN A 34 15.94 -11.18 2.42
CA GLN A 34 17.24 -11.40 1.82
C GLN A 34 18.36 -10.88 2.69
N ILE A 35 18.16 -9.72 3.26
CA ILE A 35 19.18 -9.14 4.11
C ILE A 35 19.38 -10.00 5.35
N MET A 36 18.30 -10.46 5.94
CA MET A 36 18.38 -11.18 7.19
C MET A 36 18.88 -12.60 7.03
N THR A 37 18.95 -13.11 5.80
CA THR A 37 19.56 -14.42 5.60
C THR A 37 21.07 -14.36 5.56
N GLN A 38 21.64 -13.18 5.52
CA GLN A 38 23.08 -13.04 5.52
C GLN A 38 23.60 -13.25 6.93
N LYS A 39 24.86 -13.61 7.03
CA LYS A 39 25.47 -13.86 8.31
C LYS A 39 25.45 -12.65 9.20
N SER A 40 25.64 -11.51 8.59
CA SER A 40 25.66 -10.30 9.36
C SER A 40 25.01 -9.22 8.53
N TRP A 41 24.15 -8.46 9.14
CA TRP A 41 23.45 -7.42 8.40
C TRP A 41 23.44 -6.14 9.23
N ASP A 42 23.15 -5.05 8.54
CA ASP A 42 23.06 -3.73 9.15
C ASP A 42 21.68 -3.59 9.78
N GLU A 43 21.63 -3.52 11.08
CA GLU A 43 20.36 -3.40 11.79
C GLU A 43 19.63 -2.13 11.42
N PHE A 44 20.38 -1.06 11.19
CA PHE A 44 19.77 0.19 10.84
C PHE A 44 19.04 0.08 9.50
N GLN A 45 19.65 -0.60 8.56
CA GLN A 45 19.04 -0.80 7.26
C GLN A 45 17.74 -1.61 7.37
N VAL A 46 17.78 -2.67 8.15
CA VAL A 46 16.60 -3.51 8.34
C VAL A 46 15.50 -2.74 9.02
N GLU A 47 15.86 -1.95 10.03
CA GLU A 47 14.87 -1.14 10.73
C GLU A 47 14.19 -0.15 9.80
N THR A 48 14.98 0.48 8.95
CA THR A 48 14.43 1.44 8.01
C THR A 48 13.45 0.77 7.06
N LEU A 49 13.81 -0.42 6.58
CA LEU A 49 12.93 -1.14 5.68
C LEU A 49 11.67 -1.61 6.38
N LYS A 50 11.78 -2.00 7.64
CA LYS A 50 10.61 -2.42 8.39
C LYS A 50 9.63 -1.27 8.60
N LYS A 51 10.17 -0.09 8.85
CA LYS A 51 9.32 1.08 9.00
C LYS A 51 8.60 1.41 7.70
N GLU A 52 9.31 1.31 6.61
CA GLU A 52 8.69 1.55 5.32
C GLU A 52 7.62 0.52 5.02
N LYS A 53 7.90 -0.74 5.34
CA LYS A 53 6.94 -1.80 5.14
C LYS A 53 5.66 -1.54 5.92
N LEU A 54 5.80 -1.12 7.16
CA LEU A 54 4.65 -0.82 8.00
C LEU A 54 3.84 0.34 7.44
N LYS A 55 4.53 1.35 6.96
CA LYS A 55 3.88 2.49 6.37
C LYS A 55 3.04 2.09 5.16
N LEU A 56 3.60 1.21 4.33
CA LEU A 56 2.88 0.73 3.17
C LEU A 56 1.68 -0.12 3.57
N LYS A 57 1.82 -0.89 4.62
CA LYS A 57 0.72 -1.69 5.11
C LYS A 57 -0.43 -0.80 5.60
N ASP A 58 -0.08 0.27 6.29
CA ASP A 58 -1.10 1.22 6.74
C ASP A 58 -1.79 1.86 5.54
N GLU A 59 -1.02 2.19 4.54
CA GLU A 59 -1.58 2.78 3.34
C GLU A 59 -2.54 1.82 2.66
N LEU A 60 -2.17 0.54 2.60
CA LEU A 60 -3.05 -0.46 2.02
C LEU A 60 -4.36 -0.57 2.79
N THR A 61 -4.28 -0.50 4.10
CA THR A 61 -5.48 -0.58 4.92
C THR A 61 -6.44 0.55 4.57
N VAL A 62 -5.91 1.75 4.41
CA VAL A 62 -6.73 2.89 4.05
C VAL A 62 -7.33 2.71 2.67
N LEU A 63 -6.53 2.22 1.72
CA LEU A 63 -7.00 2.02 0.37
C LEU A 63 -8.08 0.94 0.28
N TYR A 64 -7.92 -0.13 1.03
CA TYR A 64 -8.92 -1.18 1.04
C TYR A 64 -10.23 -0.68 1.62
N ARG A 65 -10.14 0.14 2.65
CA ARG A 65 -11.34 0.72 3.22
C ARG A 65 -12.03 1.62 2.20
N LYS A 66 -11.26 2.42 1.50
CA LYS A 66 -11.82 3.29 0.50
C LYS A 66 -12.51 2.49 -0.60
N ARG A 67 -11.88 1.40 -1.00
CA ARG A 67 -12.46 0.54 -2.01
C ARG A 67 -13.77 -0.06 -1.50
N TYR A 68 -13.77 -0.51 -0.26
CA TYR A 68 -14.97 -1.07 0.33
C TYR A 68 -16.10 -0.04 0.32
N GLU A 69 -15.79 1.17 0.73
CA GLU A 69 -16.79 2.22 0.77
C GLU A 69 -17.36 2.52 -0.62
N LEU A 70 -16.48 2.58 -1.61
CA LEU A 70 -16.95 2.84 -2.96
C LEU A 70 -17.86 1.74 -3.47
N MET A 71 -17.51 0.52 -3.18
CA MET A 71 -18.29 -0.61 -3.65
C MET A 71 -19.62 -0.71 -2.94
N HIS A 72 -19.72 -0.20 -1.74
CA HIS A 72 -20.96 -0.30 -0.96
C HIS A 72 -21.78 0.95 -0.99
N GLU A 73 -21.30 1.98 -1.63
CA GLU A 73 -22.04 3.23 -1.71
C GLU A 73 -23.38 3.05 -2.35
N HIS A 74 -23.44 2.18 -3.33
CA HIS A 74 -24.67 2.01 -4.09
C HIS A 74 -25.73 1.24 -3.33
N HIS A 75 -25.38 0.67 -2.23
CA HIS A 75 -26.33 -0.15 -1.50
C HIS A 75 -27.20 0.64 -0.57
N PHE A 76 -26.89 1.88 -0.41
CA PHE A 76 -27.67 2.69 0.52
C PHE A 76 -28.92 3.24 -0.09
N GLU A 77 -29.12 3.03 -1.31
CA GLU A 77 -30.30 3.57 -1.96
C GLU A 77 -31.57 2.82 -1.64
#